data_1f34a2fe372b952336df17faffccc6d2
#
_entry.id   1f34a2fe372b952336df17faffccc6d2
#
_cell.length_a   1.000
_cell.length_b   1.000
_cell.length_c   1.000
_cell.angle_alpha   90.00
_cell.angle_beta   90.00
_cell.angle_gamma   90.00
#
_symmetry.space_group_name_H-M   'P 1'
#
loop_
_entity.id
_entity.type
_entity.pdbx_description
1 polymer ?
#
loop_
_entity_poly.entity_id
_entity_poly.type
_entity_poly.pdbx_seq_one_letter_code
_entity_poly.pdbx_strand_id
1 'polypeptide(L)'
;MSTNYLLSLYKRHYFPVSVLRLYLVYGPYQDRNRVIPIVIDNALKSKEFDCSLGTQFRDFVYVDDVVNGIIKSLKNKKTNGQIINLGAGKPIMIKDIILKICKIIGSGKPQFGKIKFRNDEIKNLYPSITKAKKILNWTPKVKINLGLKKTINYYKKNG
;
A
#
# COMPACT_ATOMS: atom_id res chain seq x y z
N MET A 1 20.80 -4.51 -2.19
CA MET A 1 22.02 -4.44 -1.34
C MET A 1 21.70 -4.28 0.16
N SER A 2 20.96 -3.29 0.60
CA SER A 2 20.71 -3.02 2.04
C SER A 2 20.10 -4.17 2.85
N THR A 3 19.13 -4.90 2.29
CA THR A 3 18.52 -6.07 3.00
C THR A 3 19.55 -7.13 3.35
N ASN A 4 20.42 -7.52 2.40
CA ASN A 4 21.43 -8.56 2.64
C ASN A 4 22.48 -8.11 3.64
N TYR A 5 22.86 -6.84 3.60
CA TYR A 5 23.77 -6.24 4.58
C TYR A 5 23.20 -6.31 6.00
N LEU A 6 21.96 -5.86 6.20
CA LEU A 6 21.28 -5.93 7.51
C LEU A 6 21.18 -7.36 8.04
N LEU A 7 20.83 -8.32 7.19
CA LEU A 7 20.80 -9.73 7.59
C LEU A 7 22.17 -10.28 7.93
N SER A 8 23.24 -9.79 7.27
CA SER A 8 24.60 -10.19 7.60
C SER A 8 25.05 -9.67 8.97
N LEU A 9 24.64 -8.45 9.35
CA LEU A 9 24.89 -7.93 10.70
C LEU A 9 24.24 -8.81 11.78
N TYR A 10 23.01 -9.24 11.57
CA TYR A 10 22.36 -10.18 12.49
C TYR A 10 23.14 -11.51 12.57
N LYS A 11 23.51 -12.10 11.42
CA LYS A 11 24.19 -13.39 11.38
C LYS A 11 25.58 -13.36 11.99
N ARG A 12 26.35 -12.29 11.80
CA ARG A 12 27.75 -12.18 12.24
C ARG A 12 27.92 -11.61 13.64
N HIS A 13 27.04 -10.66 13.99
CA HIS A 13 27.20 -9.85 15.19
C HIS A 13 26.00 -9.91 16.13
N TYR A 14 24.99 -10.75 15.82
CA TYR A 14 23.74 -10.82 16.57
C TYR A 14 23.03 -9.46 16.73
N PHE A 15 23.33 -8.51 15.81
CA PHE A 15 22.68 -7.19 15.83
C PHE A 15 21.17 -7.34 15.63
N PRO A 16 20.32 -6.87 16.58
CA PRO A 16 18.88 -7.11 16.57
C PRO A 16 18.20 -6.27 15.49
N VAL A 17 18.07 -6.80 14.28
CA VAL A 17 17.46 -6.13 13.14
C VAL A 17 16.37 -6.98 12.50
N SER A 18 15.27 -6.34 12.11
CA SER A 18 14.21 -6.92 11.28
C SER A 18 14.03 -6.07 10.04
N VAL A 19 13.75 -6.69 8.90
CA VAL A 19 13.46 -6.00 7.65
C VAL A 19 11.97 -6.12 7.36
N LEU A 20 11.25 -5.00 7.41
CA LEU A 20 9.84 -4.96 7.04
C LEU A 20 9.71 -4.45 5.60
N ARG A 21 9.10 -5.25 4.73
CA ARG A 21 8.79 -4.86 3.35
C ARG A 21 7.35 -4.39 3.29
N LEU A 22 7.17 -3.08 3.13
CA LEU A 22 5.87 -2.47 3.01
C LEU A 22 5.42 -2.50 1.55
N TYR A 23 4.14 -2.85 1.33
CA TYR A 23 3.52 -2.77 0.01
C TYR A 23 2.83 -1.42 -0.17
N LEU A 24 1.87 -1.26 -1.08
CA LEU A 24 1.32 0.08 -1.32
C LEU A 24 0.53 0.57 -0.10
N VAL A 25 1.25 1.23 0.80
CA VAL A 25 0.64 1.89 1.96
C VAL A 25 -0.16 3.09 1.48
N TYR A 26 -1.40 3.22 1.98
CA TYR A 26 -2.25 4.35 1.68
C TYR A 26 -2.97 4.84 2.94
N GLY A 27 -3.41 6.11 2.92
CA GLY A 27 -4.09 6.74 4.05
C GLY A 27 -3.93 8.26 4.06
N PRO A 28 -4.32 8.93 5.17
CA PRO A 28 -3.99 10.33 5.42
C PRO A 28 -2.49 10.62 5.27
N TYR A 29 -2.16 11.84 4.87
CA TYR A 29 -0.78 12.33 4.70
C TYR A 29 0.05 11.61 3.62
N GLN A 30 -0.57 10.78 2.77
CA GLN A 30 0.15 10.18 1.65
C GLN A 30 0.57 11.27 0.65
N ASP A 31 1.78 11.11 0.06
CA ASP A 31 2.29 11.98 -0.99
C ASP A 31 1.27 12.10 -2.14
N ARG A 32 0.94 13.35 -2.52
CA ARG A 32 -0.06 13.68 -3.55
C ARG A 32 0.30 13.14 -4.94
N ASN A 33 1.54 12.77 -5.20
CA ASN A 33 1.98 12.12 -6.43
C ASN A 33 1.68 10.61 -6.51
N ARG A 34 0.96 10.07 -5.54
CA ARG A 34 0.56 8.66 -5.53
C ARG A 34 -0.85 8.47 -6.13
N VAL A 35 -1.10 7.28 -6.68
CA VAL A 35 -2.34 6.99 -7.44
C VAL A 35 -3.62 7.31 -6.65
N ILE A 36 -3.71 6.95 -5.37
CA ILE A 36 -4.92 7.19 -4.57
C ILE A 36 -5.18 8.69 -4.37
N PRO A 37 -4.22 9.51 -3.89
CA PRO A 37 -4.40 10.96 -3.80
C PRO A 37 -4.68 11.63 -5.15
N ILE A 38 -3.97 11.28 -6.22
CA ILE A 38 -4.21 11.83 -7.56
C ILE A 38 -5.66 11.63 -7.98
N VAL A 39 -6.18 10.40 -7.80
CA VAL A 39 -7.56 10.10 -8.18
C VAL A 39 -8.56 10.83 -7.29
N ILE A 40 -8.30 10.94 -5.99
CA ILE A 40 -9.16 11.68 -5.06
C ILE A 40 -9.21 13.16 -5.46
N ASP A 41 -8.08 13.80 -5.69
CA ASP A 41 -8.01 15.23 -6.03
C ASP A 41 -8.74 15.52 -7.34
N ASN A 42 -8.61 14.68 -8.37
CA ASN A 42 -9.32 14.85 -9.63
C ASN A 42 -10.82 14.57 -9.49
N ALA A 43 -11.20 13.53 -8.76
CA ALA A 43 -12.60 13.19 -8.55
C ALA A 43 -13.32 14.26 -7.71
N LEU A 44 -12.69 14.83 -6.68
CA LEU A 44 -13.26 15.93 -5.89
C LEU A 44 -13.50 17.19 -6.72
N LYS A 45 -12.68 17.42 -7.74
CA LYS A 45 -12.83 18.53 -8.68
C LYS A 45 -13.75 18.21 -9.87
N SER A 46 -14.37 17.02 -9.86
CA SER A 46 -15.22 16.49 -10.96
C SER A 46 -14.53 16.50 -12.34
N LYS A 47 -13.19 16.40 -12.36
CA LYS A 47 -12.39 16.50 -13.59
C LYS A 47 -12.34 15.18 -14.35
N GLU A 48 -12.11 15.29 -15.66
CA GLU A 48 -11.54 14.22 -16.46
C GLU A 48 -10.04 14.11 -16.18
N PHE A 49 -9.51 12.90 -16.12
CA PHE A 49 -8.09 12.68 -15.88
C PHE A 49 -7.58 11.41 -16.54
N ASP A 50 -6.40 11.49 -17.11
CA ASP A 50 -5.79 10.41 -17.86
C ASP A 50 -5.28 9.31 -16.93
N CYS A 51 -5.51 8.05 -17.34
CA CYS A 51 -5.05 6.86 -16.65
C CYS A 51 -4.40 5.89 -17.63
N SER A 52 -3.50 5.05 -17.13
CA SER A 52 -3.12 3.83 -17.85
C SER A 52 -4.31 2.88 -17.91
N LEU A 53 -4.17 1.75 -18.62
CA LEU A 53 -5.23 0.71 -18.63
C LEU A 53 -5.60 0.20 -17.23
N GLY A 54 -4.68 0.35 -16.26
CA GLY A 54 -4.91 -0.01 -14.87
C GLY A 54 -5.08 -1.50 -14.61
N THR A 55 -4.59 -2.36 -15.52
CA THR A 55 -4.74 -3.83 -15.46
C THR A 55 -3.76 -4.52 -14.51
N GLN A 56 -2.78 -3.79 -14.00
CA GLN A 56 -1.81 -4.34 -13.04
C GLN A 56 -2.43 -4.54 -11.66
N PHE A 57 -2.07 -5.65 -11.01
CA PHE A 57 -2.48 -5.98 -9.65
C PHE A 57 -1.49 -5.46 -8.62
N ARG A 58 -2.01 -4.83 -7.58
CA ARG A 58 -1.24 -4.29 -6.45
C ARG A 58 -1.92 -4.64 -5.14
N ASP A 59 -1.14 -4.62 -4.07
CA ASP A 59 -1.64 -4.83 -2.71
C ASP A 59 -1.64 -3.50 -1.96
N PHE A 60 -2.83 -3.06 -1.57
CA PHE A 60 -3.04 -1.81 -0.84
C PHE A 60 -3.32 -2.07 0.63
N VAL A 61 -2.44 -1.61 1.50
CA VAL A 61 -2.57 -1.74 2.95
C VAL A 61 -2.76 -0.37 3.61
N TYR A 62 -3.72 -0.28 4.53
CA TYR A 62 -4.01 0.98 5.21
C TYR A 62 -2.91 1.31 6.24
N VAL A 63 -2.58 2.60 6.38
CA VAL A 63 -1.44 3.07 7.18
C VAL A 63 -1.50 2.61 8.64
N ASP A 64 -2.67 2.63 9.29
CA ASP A 64 -2.82 2.21 10.70
C ASP A 64 -2.45 0.71 10.89
N ASP A 65 -2.78 -0.13 9.91
CA ASP A 65 -2.40 -1.55 9.94
C ASP A 65 -0.89 -1.71 9.84
N VAL A 66 -0.23 -0.91 8.99
CA VAL A 66 1.24 -0.92 8.87
C VAL A 66 1.90 -0.48 10.16
N VAL A 67 1.45 0.64 10.76
CA VAL A 67 1.94 1.13 12.06
C VAL A 67 1.81 0.05 13.14
N ASN A 68 0.65 -0.63 13.20
CA ASN A 68 0.45 -1.74 14.12
C ASN A 68 1.45 -2.89 13.88
N GLY A 69 1.72 -3.22 12.61
CA GLY A 69 2.71 -4.24 12.23
C GLY A 69 4.13 -3.86 12.66
N ILE A 70 4.52 -2.60 12.51
CA ILE A 70 5.82 -2.08 12.96
C ILE A 70 5.94 -2.19 14.48
N ILE A 71 4.94 -1.72 15.23
CA ILE A 71 4.93 -1.79 16.71
C ILE A 71 5.04 -3.24 17.19
N LYS A 72 4.30 -4.17 16.57
CA LYS A 72 4.40 -5.59 16.91
C LYS A 72 5.79 -6.17 16.61
N SER A 73 6.43 -5.74 15.52
CA SER A 73 7.78 -6.17 15.18
C SER A 73 8.80 -5.70 16.22
N LEU A 74 8.72 -4.45 16.65
CA LEU A 74 9.63 -3.90 17.68
C LEU A 74 9.55 -4.63 19.03
N LYS A 75 8.36 -5.12 19.37
CA LYS A 75 8.11 -5.84 20.64
C LYS A 75 8.40 -7.34 20.59
N ASN A 76 8.79 -7.90 19.45
CA ASN A 76 8.92 -9.35 19.25
C ASN A 76 10.32 -9.75 18.78
N LYS A 77 11.15 -10.24 19.69
CA LYS A 77 12.52 -10.71 19.38
C LYS A 77 12.58 -11.81 18.30
N LYS A 78 11.49 -12.55 18.05
CA LYS A 78 11.42 -13.55 16.96
C LYS A 78 11.51 -12.92 15.56
N THR A 79 11.39 -11.60 15.45
CA THR A 79 11.56 -10.88 14.19
C THR A 79 13.02 -10.61 13.85
N ASN A 80 13.95 -10.74 14.80
CA ASN A 80 15.36 -10.50 14.57
C ASN A 80 15.91 -11.44 13.48
N GLY A 81 16.62 -10.87 12.52
CA GLY A 81 17.15 -11.60 11.35
C GLY A 81 16.06 -11.98 10.34
N GLN A 82 14.82 -11.49 10.46
CA GLN A 82 13.73 -11.85 9.57
C GLN A 82 13.41 -10.76 8.55
N ILE A 83 12.96 -11.20 7.36
CA ILE A 83 12.29 -10.34 6.38
C ILE A 83 10.80 -10.66 6.47
N ILE A 84 9.98 -9.64 6.73
CA ILE A 84 8.54 -9.78 6.92
C ILE A 84 7.81 -8.79 6.01
N ASN A 85 6.90 -9.29 5.18
CA ASN A 85 6.08 -8.45 4.33
C ASN A 85 4.85 -7.96 5.12
N LEU A 86 4.57 -6.66 5.04
CA LEU A 86 3.35 -6.05 5.54
C LEU A 86 2.53 -5.54 4.34
N GLY A 87 1.42 -6.20 4.08
CA GLY A 87 0.48 -5.91 3.00
C GLY A 87 -0.93 -6.37 3.38
N ALA A 88 -1.90 -6.13 2.52
CA ALA A 88 -3.27 -6.60 2.74
C ALA A 88 -3.42 -8.11 2.47
N GLY A 89 -2.52 -8.69 1.66
CA GLY A 89 -2.60 -10.07 1.19
C GLY A 89 -3.79 -10.31 0.24
N LYS A 90 -4.33 -9.25 -0.35
CA LYS A 90 -5.46 -9.26 -1.28
C LYS A 90 -5.16 -8.31 -2.45
N PRO A 91 -4.64 -8.83 -3.56
CA PRO A 91 -4.36 -8.00 -4.73
C PRO A 91 -5.63 -7.42 -5.33
N ILE A 92 -5.57 -6.16 -5.73
CA ILE A 92 -6.64 -5.43 -6.39
C ILE A 92 -6.06 -4.81 -7.66
N MET A 93 -6.85 -4.80 -8.74
CA MET A 93 -6.50 -4.13 -9.97
C MET A 93 -6.52 -2.60 -9.78
N ILE A 94 -5.53 -1.89 -10.32
CA ILE A 94 -5.48 -0.41 -10.21
C ILE A 94 -6.75 0.24 -10.74
N LYS A 95 -7.29 -0.26 -11.87
CA LYS A 95 -8.56 0.20 -12.42
C LYS A 95 -9.70 0.13 -11.39
N ASP A 96 -9.77 -0.97 -10.63
CA ASP A 96 -10.83 -1.15 -9.63
C ASP A 96 -10.71 -0.16 -8.45
N ILE A 97 -9.47 0.18 -8.05
CA ILE A 97 -9.24 1.20 -7.03
C ILE A 97 -9.70 2.57 -7.52
N ILE A 98 -9.35 2.94 -8.77
CA ILE A 98 -9.77 4.20 -9.38
C ILE A 98 -11.29 4.30 -9.41
N LEU A 99 -11.97 3.29 -9.94
CA LEU A 99 -13.43 3.25 -10.02
C LEU A 99 -14.11 3.28 -8.64
N LYS A 100 -13.53 2.58 -7.64
CA LYS A 100 -14.04 2.63 -6.25
C LYS A 100 -13.96 4.04 -5.66
N ILE A 101 -12.85 4.75 -5.88
CA ILE A 101 -12.68 6.13 -5.38
C ILE A 101 -13.73 7.04 -6.03
N CYS A 102 -13.85 7.01 -7.37
CA CYS A 102 -14.85 7.80 -8.09
C CYS A 102 -16.27 7.50 -7.61
N LYS A 103 -16.60 6.20 -7.40
CA LYS A 103 -17.91 5.78 -6.87
C LYS A 103 -18.16 6.30 -5.45
N ILE A 104 -17.17 6.30 -4.57
CA ILE A 104 -17.33 6.78 -3.18
C ILE A 104 -17.52 8.30 -3.16
N ILE A 105 -16.82 9.03 -4.03
CA ILE A 105 -16.91 10.49 -4.13
C ILE A 105 -18.20 10.91 -4.86
N GLY A 106 -18.68 10.10 -5.79
CA GLY A 106 -19.84 10.39 -6.65
C GLY A 106 -19.48 11.19 -7.91
N SER A 107 -18.20 11.37 -8.21
CA SER A 107 -17.70 12.15 -9.35
C SER A 107 -16.32 11.70 -9.82
N GLY A 108 -15.82 12.33 -10.91
CA GLY A 108 -14.54 12.00 -11.56
C GLY A 108 -14.74 11.11 -12.80
N LYS A 109 -14.00 11.40 -13.87
CA LYS A 109 -14.10 10.72 -15.17
C LYS A 109 -12.73 10.20 -15.60
N PRO A 110 -12.31 9.00 -15.18
CA PRO A 110 -11.02 8.42 -15.56
C PRO A 110 -11.00 8.01 -17.02
N GLN A 111 -10.02 8.50 -17.79
CA GLN A 111 -9.80 8.20 -19.20
C GLN A 111 -8.74 7.07 -19.31
N PHE A 112 -9.20 5.82 -19.26
CA PHE A 112 -8.31 4.66 -19.28
C PHE A 112 -7.61 4.48 -20.65
N GLY A 113 -6.31 4.10 -20.60
CA GLY A 113 -5.49 3.85 -21.78
C GLY A 113 -4.82 5.09 -22.39
N LYS A 114 -5.07 6.29 -21.83
CA LYS A 114 -4.43 7.53 -22.29
C LYS A 114 -2.95 7.62 -21.88
N ILE A 115 -2.59 7.00 -20.76
CA ILE A 115 -1.19 6.92 -20.30
C ILE A 115 -0.64 5.54 -20.67
N LYS A 116 0.48 5.50 -21.38
CA LYS A 116 1.19 4.24 -21.71
C LYS A 116 1.80 3.64 -20.44
N PHE A 117 1.81 2.32 -20.36
CA PHE A 117 2.57 1.61 -19.34
C PHE A 117 4.07 1.88 -19.51
N ARG A 118 4.80 1.81 -18.39
CA ARG A 118 6.27 1.74 -18.47
C ARG A 118 6.66 0.40 -19.09
N ASN A 119 7.78 0.39 -19.81
CA ASN A 119 8.25 -0.85 -20.47
C ASN A 119 8.57 -1.97 -19.47
N ASP A 120 8.93 -1.61 -18.23
CA ASP A 120 9.28 -2.48 -17.12
C ASP A 120 8.14 -2.68 -16.10
N GLU A 121 6.89 -2.33 -16.46
CA GLU A 121 5.75 -2.41 -15.53
C GLU A 121 5.45 -3.86 -15.13
N ILE A 122 5.64 -4.14 -13.85
CA ILE A 122 5.34 -5.46 -13.29
C ILE A 122 3.82 -5.64 -13.18
N LYS A 123 3.28 -6.64 -13.89
CA LYS A 123 1.85 -6.93 -13.92
C LYS A 123 1.28 -7.30 -12.55
N ASN A 124 1.99 -8.13 -11.80
CA ASN A 124 1.54 -8.67 -10.51
C ASN A 124 2.58 -8.37 -9.43
N LEU A 125 2.27 -7.47 -8.52
CA LEU A 125 3.14 -7.12 -7.39
C LEU A 125 2.33 -7.07 -6.09
N TYR A 126 2.35 -8.19 -5.36
CA TYR A 126 1.67 -8.34 -4.08
C TYR A 126 2.37 -9.39 -3.21
N PRO A 127 2.28 -9.29 -1.86
CA PRO A 127 3.01 -10.17 -0.96
C PRO A 127 2.23 -11.41 -0.56
N SER A 128 2.97 -12.44 -0.13
CA SER A 128 2.46 -13.34 0.91
C SER A 128 2.67 -12.70 2.28
N ILE A 129 1.63 -12.66 3.10
CA ILE A 129 1.67 -12.17 4.49
C ILE A 129 1.70 -13.30 5.52
N THR A 130 1.94 -14.53 5.09
CA THR A 130 1.96 -15.73 5.95
C THR A 130 2.96 -15.59 7.09
N LYS A 131 4.15 -15.04 6.82
CA LYS A 131 5.17 -14.81 7.84
C LYS A 131 4.73 -13.77 8.88
N ALA A 132 4.10 -12.68 8.46
CA ALA A 132 3.54 -11.67 9.36
C ALA A 132 2.47 -12.28 10.29
N LYS A 133 1.58 -13.11 9.75
CA LYS A 133 0.59 -13.84 10.56
C LYS A 133 1.26 -14.75 11.59
N LYS A 134 2.24 -15.57 11.16
CA LYS A 134 2.89 -16.59 12.00
C LYS A 134 3.77 -15.97 13.10
N ILE A 135 4.60 -14.97 12.75
CA ILE A 135 5.59 -14.42 13.66
C ILE A 135 5.03 -13.29 14.52
N LEU A 136 4.24 -12.38 13.90
CA LEU A 136 3.73 -11.19 14.57
C LEU A 136 2.30 -11.36 15.12
N ASN A 137 1.63 -12.46 14.82
CA ASN A 137 0.19 -12.58 15.01
C ASN A 137 -0.52 -11.31 14.47
N TRP A 138 -0.14 -10.92 13.23
CA TRP A 138 -0.60 -9.71 12.58
C TRP A 138 -1.36 -10.02 11.30
N THR A 139 -2.49 -9.37 11.17
CA THR A 139 -3.29 -9.31 9.94
C THR A 139 -3.83 -7.90 9.77
N PRO A 140 -3.98 -7.40 8.53
CA PRO A 140 -4.62 -6.12 8.27
C PRO A 140 -6.09 -6.19 8.68
N LYS A 141 -6.56 -5.16 9.40
CA LYS A 141 -7.93 -5.07 9.91
C LYS A 141 -8.81 -4.13 9.10
N VAL A 142 -8.20 -3.12 8.48
CA VAL A 142 -8.95 -2.11 7.73
C VAL A 142 -9.25 -2.62 6.33
N LYS A 143 -10.52 -2.89 6.06
CA LYS A 143 -11.00 -3.24 4.71
C LYS A 143 -10.82 -2.07 3.75
N ILE A 144 -10.52 -2.34 2.47
CA ILE A 144 -10.21 -1.32 1.45
C ILE A 144 -11.27 -0.21 1.36
N ASN A 145 -12.55 -0.55 1.37
CA ASN A 145 -13.61 0.45 1.27
C ASN A 145 -13.63 1.41 2.47
N LEU A 146 -13.37 0.90 3.69
CA LEU A 146 -13.30 1.73 4.89
C LEU A 146 -12.06 2.63 4.85
N GLY A 147 -10.90 2.08 4.48
CA GLY A 147 -9.66 2.84 4.36
C GLY A 147 -9.77 3.96 3.31
N LEU A 148 -10.37 3.65 2.14
CA LEU A 148 -10.62 4.67 1.12
C LEU A 148 -11.54 5.79 1.63
N LYS A 149 -12.65 5.46 2.32
CA LYS A 149 -13.53 6.48 2.92
C LYS A 149 -12.79 7.38 3.89
N LYS A 150 -11.98 6.81 4.80
CA LYS A 150 -11.16 7.60 5.74
C LYS A 150 -10.17 8.51 5.01
N THR A 151 -9.49 7.98 3.98
CA THR A 151 -8.54 8.75 3.18
C THR A 151 -9.22 9.88 2.42
N ILE A 152 -10.34 9.61 1.75
CA ILE A 152 -11.13 10.63 1.03
C ILE A 152 -11.59 11.74 1.99
N ASN A 153 -12.09 11.38 3.17
CA ASN A 153 -12.53 12.36 4.16
C ASN A 153 -11.38 13.26 4.64
N TYR A 154 -10.18 12.72 4.77
CA TYR A 154 -9.00 13.51 5.09
C TYR A 154 -8.70 14.54 3.99
N TYR A 155 -8.65 14.11 2.72
CA TYR A 155 -8.37 15.02 1.59
C TYR A 155 -9.50 16.04 1.33
N LYS A 156 -10.76 15.70 1.65
CA LYS A 156 -11.87 16.69 1.60
C LYS A 156 -11.70 17.83 2.59
N LYS A 157 -11.08 17.57 3.75
CA LYS A 157 -10.90 18.57 4.80
C LYS A 157 -9.62 19.39 4.67
N ASN A 158 -8.60 18.84 4.00
CA ASN A 158 -7.24 19.39 3.97
C ASN A 158 -6.71 19.59 2.52
N GLY A 159 -7.60 19.56 1.54
CA GLY A 159 -7.28 19.71 0.11
C GLY A 159 -7.63 21.07 -0.45
#